data_fcf06da64ad9152c4f2b23067ab2b6ba
#
_entry.id   fcf06da64ad9152c4f2b23067ab2b6ba
#
_cell.length_a   1.000
_cell.length_b   1.000
_cell.length_c   1.000
_cell.angle_alpha   90.00
_cell.angle_beta   90.00
_cell.angle_gamma   90.00
#
_symmetry.space_group_name_H-M   'P 1'
#
loop_
_entity.id
_entity.type
_entity.pdbx_description
1 polymer ?
#
loop_
_entity_poly.entity_id
_entity_poly.type
_entity_poly.pdbx_seq_one_letter_code
_entity_poly.pdbx_strand_id
1 'polypeptide(L)'
;HRCGIDTEIRPGRREAGIGAPGVEIADFLGHSVAEGRLVIVGPGIRNPDGSTLPPAYTAAAVAGLIAAQSVQTSLTNKAINLPGIAVEANRGQQAQLIERNVLTIVSRQGLRVLKGITSEGVGQPFSAIPTRRIVDYAKYGVRSAANPYIGRLNNSRVRAALKATLDAFLTGMVEDEALTGYMLDVTATRAQEIAGQVNVVMTIQPTFSIDFIRVVMTLQ
;
A
#
# COMPACT_ATOMS: atom_id res chain seq x y z
N HIS A 1 -23.16 -11.00 -6.20
CA HIS A 1 -22.26 -11.15 -5.04
C HIS A 1 -21.67 -9.79 -4.71
N ARG A 2 -22.17 -9.17 -3.64
CA ARG A 2 -21.63 -7.94 -3.04
C ARG A 2 -20.30 -8.30 -2.40
N CYS A 3 -19.22 -7.69 -2.83
CA CYS A 3 -17.96 -7.67 -2.10
C CYS A 3 -18.15 -6.67 -0.95
N GLY A 4 -18.53 -7.17 0.21
CA GLY A 4 -18.58 -6.40 1.44
C GLY A 4 -17.16 -6.13 1.92
N ILE A 5 -16.85 -4.88 2.18
CA ILE A 5 -15.70 -4.49 2.98
C ILE A 5 -16.13 -4.72 4.43
N ASP A 6 -15.84 -5.91 4.95
CA ASP A 6 -15.95 -6.17 6.37
C ASP A 6 -14.77 -5.51 7.09
N THR A 7 -15.01 -4.32 7.60
CA THR A 7 -14.22 -3.73 8.67
C THR A 7 -14.72 -4.31 9.99
N GLU A 8 -14.47 -5.59 10.22
CA GLU A 8 -14.70 -6.19 11.52
C GLU A 8 -13.50 -5.89 12.43
N ILE A 9 -13.60 -4.79 13.18
CA ILE A 9 -12.79 -4.57 14.37
C ILE A 9 -13.31 -5.59 15.40
N ARG A 10 -12.65 -6.73 15.52
CA ARG A 10 -12.89 -7.66 16.61
C ARG A 10 -12.32 -7.08 17.91
N PRO A 11 -13.14 -6.76 18.91
CA PRO A 11 -12.64 -6.52 20.26
C PRO A 11 -12.32 -7.89 20.86
N GLY A 12 -11.08 -8.29 20.76
CA GLY A 12 -10.61 -9.58 21.22
C GLY A 12 -9.42 -9.46 22.15
N ARG A 13 -9.73 -9.25 23.42
CA ARG A 13 -9.02 -9.72 24.60
C ARG A 13 -7.93 -8.85 25.25
N ARG A 14 -8.32 -8.40 26.43
CA ARG A 14 -7.59 -7.88 27.60
C ARG A 14 -7.23 -6.40 27.57
N GLU A 15 -8.03 -5.70 28.35
CA GLU A 15 -7.61 -4.52 29.09
C GLU A 15 -6.28 -4.83 29.82
N ALA A 16 -5.18 -4.48 29.19
CA ALA A 16 -3.95 -4.23 29.92
C ALA A 16 -4.11 -2.84 30.51
N GLY A 17 -4.05 -2.75 31.83
CA GLY A 17 -4.34 -1.58 32.63
C GLY A 17 -3.67 -0.32 32.10
N ILE A 18 -4.44 0.75 32.12
CA ILE A 18 -3.97 2.13 32.02
C ILE A 18 -2.94 2.32 33.14
N GLY A 19 -1.65 2.32 32.79
CA GLY A 19 -0.62 2.62 33.77
C GLY A 19 0.71 1.92 33.56
N ALA A 20 1.32 1.99 32.37
CA ALA A 20 2.75 1.78 32.25
C ALA A 20 3.33 2.64 31.11
N PRO A 21 4.39 3.42 31.37
CA PRO A 21 5.17 4.04 30.33
C PRO A 21 6.01 2.96 29.65
N GLY A 22 5.67 2.59 28.42
CA GLY A 22 6.46 1.64 27.65
C GLY A 22 5.60 0.63 26.93
N VAL A 23 4.96 1.03 25.83
CA VAL A 23 4.70 0.07 24.77
C VAL A 23 6.09 -0.28 24.25
N GLU A 24 6.65 -1.38 24.75
CA GLU A 24 7.98 -1.83 24.34
C GLU A 24 7.95 -2.23 22.89
N ILE A 25 9.07 -2.02 22.19
CA ILE A 25 9.24 -2.49 20.80
C ILE A 25 8.93 -3.98 20.69
N ALA A 26 9.14 -4.74 21.76
CA ALA A 26 8.79 -6.15 21.88
C ALA A 26 7.30 -6.44 21.60
N ASP A 27 6.37 -5.53 21.93
CA ASP A 27 4.94 -5.72 21.68
C ASP A 27 4.61 -5.72 20.20
N PHE A 28 5.40 -5.03 19.37
CA PHE A 28 5.25 -5.01 17.90
C PHE A 28 5.89 -6.23 17.23
N LEU A 29 6.82 -6.90 17.88
CA LEU A 29 7.54 -8.04 17.31
C LEU A 29 6.74 -9.35 17.37
N GLY A 30 5.63 -9.38 18.12
CA GLY A 30 4.78 -10.56 18.31
C GLY A 30 3.70 -10.78 17.23
N HIS A 31 3.50 -9.83 16.30
CA HIS A 31 2.45 -9.94 15.31
C HIS A 31 2.91 -10.65 14.03
N SER A 32 2.19 -11.68 13.64
CA SER A 32 2.49 -12.51 12.45
C SER A 32 1.38 -12.48 11.41
N VAL A 33 0.81 -11.30 11.12
CA VAL A 33 -0.18 -11.17 10.05
C VAL A 33 0.52 -10.76 8.76
N ALA A 34 0.55 -11.66 7.78
CA ALA A 34 1.13 -11.42 6.46
C ALA A 34 0.01 -11.10 5.46
N GLU A 35 -0.26 -9.82 5.23
CA GLU A 35 -1.26 -9.37 4.27
C GLU A 35 -0.87 -8.06 3.60
N GLY A 36 -0.93 -8.03 2.25
CA GLY A 36 -0.54 -6.88 1.45
C GLY A 36 -1.46 -5.65 1.54
N ARG A 37 -2.57 -5.71 2.30
CA ARG A 37 -3.48 -4.59 2.55
C ARG A 37 -3.43 -4.07 3.97
N LEU A 38 -2.73 -4.76 4.85
CA LEU A 38 -2.56 -4.36 6.22
C LEU A 38 -1.22 -3.66 6.39
N VAL A 39 -1.22 -2.57 7.13
CA VAL A 39 -0.02 -1.84 7.55
C VAL A 39 -0.01 -1.77 9.06
N ILE A 40 1.01 -2.38 9.68
CA ILE A 40 1.24 -2.33 11.12
C ILE A 40 2.12 -1.12 11.39
N VAL A 41 1.70 -0.23 12.27
CA VAL A 41 2.38 1.05 12.52
C VAL A 41 2.79 1.18 13.98
N GLY A 42 4.01 1.61 14.22
CA GLY A 42 4.55 1.94 15.53
C GLY A 42 5.61 3.05 15.45
N PRO A 43 5.98 3.64 16.57
CA PRO A 43 5.40 3.61 17.91
C PRO A 43 4.20 4.56 18.06
N GLY A 44 3.71 4.71 19.32
CA GLY A 44 2.71 5.72 19.66
C GLY A 44 3.24 7.15 19.61
N ILE A 45 2.37 8.12 19.86
CA ILE A 45 2.68 9.55 19.86
C ILE A 45 3.04 10.01 21.28
N ARG A 46 4.03 10.89 21.40
CA ARG A 46 4.30 11.66 22.62
C ARG A 46 3.86 13.09 22.42
N ASN A 47 2.99 13.57 23.28
CA ASN A 47 2.54 14.96 23.29
C ASN A 47 3.56 15.88 24.00
N PRO A 48 3.50 17.22 23.77
CA PRO A 48 4.37 18.19 24.44
C PRO A 48 4.18 18.25 25.97
N ASP A 49 3.02 17.85 26.49
CA ASP A 49 2.71 17.73 27.91
C ASP A 49 3.32 16.49 28.58
N GLY A 50 4.03 15.65 27.80
CA GLY A 50 4.64 14.41 28.26
C GLY A 50 3.71 13.19 28.21
N SER A 51 2.42 13.38 27.95
CA SER A 51 1.48 12.27 27.78
C SER A 51 1.77 11.44 26.52
N THR A 52 1.40 10.17 26.54
CA THR A 52 1.58 9.28 25.38
C THR A 52 0.23 8.79 24.87
N LEU A 53 0.07 8.79 23.54
CA LEU A 53 -1.07 8.23 22.86
C LEU A 53 -0.72 6.86 22.24
N PRO A 54 -1.68 5.94 22.19
CA PRO A 54 -1.49 4.63 21.58
C PRO A 54 -1.06 4.69 20.12
N PRO A 55 -0.41 3.63 19.57
CA PRO A 55 0.00 3.52 18.17
C PRO A 55 -1.14 3.70 17.15
N ALA A 56 -2.39 3.49 17.55
CA ALA A 56 -3.57 3.72 16.71
C ALA A 56 -3.63 5.17 16.18
N TYR A 57 -3.21 6.16 16.97
CA TYR A 57 -3.15 7.56 16.53
C TYR A 57 -2.06 7.78 15.47
N THR A 58 -0.91 7.12 15.62
CA THR A 58 0.15 7.13 14.60
C THR A 58 -0.34 6.44 13.32
N ALA A 59 -1.07 5.34 13.43
CA ALA A 59 -1.66 4.66 12.29
C ALA A 59 -2.67 5.53 11.54
N ALA A 60 -3.51 6.29 12.27
CA ALA A 60 -4.44 7.26 11.66
C ALA A 60 -3.68 8.38 10.92
N ALA A 61 -2.60 8.91 11.49
CA ALA A 61 -1.77 9.92 10.83
C ALA A 61 -1.08 9.37 9.58
N VAL A 62 -0.57 8.13 9.62
CA VAL A 62 0.00 7.45 8.46
C VAL A 62 -1.07 7.19 7.40
N ALA A 63 -2.29 6.80 7.76
CA ALA A 63 -3.40 6.65 6.84
C ALA A 63 -3.74 7.97 6.13
N GLY A 64 -3.77 9.08 6.86
CA GLY A 64 -3.92 10.43 6.29
C GLY A 64 -2.79 10.78 5.32
N LEU A 65 -1.53 10.47 5.68
CA LEU A 65 -0.38 10.67 4.80
C LEU A 65 -0.48 9.83 3.52
N ILE A 66 -0.93 8.57 3.61
CA ILE A 66 -1.16 7.69 2.45
C ILE A 66 -2.24 8.28 1.54
N ALA A 67 -3.35 8.76 2.12
CA ALA A 67 -4.46 9.31 1.34
C ALA A 67 -4.09 10.61 0.60
N ALA A 68 -3.19 11.41 1.17
CA ALA A 68 -2.73 12.67 0.58
C ALA A 68 -1.73 12.49 -0.57
N GLN A 69 -1.15 11.30 -0.76
CA GLN A 69 -0.15 11.04 -1.80
C GLN A 69 -0.77 10.35 -3.02
N SER A 70 -0.19 10.59 -4.21
CA SER A 70 -0.50 9.81 -5.41
C SER A 70 -0.19 8.32 -5.19
N VAL A 71 -0.81 7.44 -6.00
CA VAL A 71 -0.77 5.98 -5.77
C VAL A 71 0.64 5.38 -5.86
N GLN A 72 1.49 5.94 -6.70
CA GLN A 72 2.87 5.51 -6.92
C GLN A 72 3.85 6.06 -5.89
N THR A 73 3.45 7.06 -5.10
CA THR A 73 4.37 7.70 -4.16
C THR A 73 4.70 6.79 -2.99
N SER A 74 5.99 6.54 -2.78
CA SER A 74 6.49 5.84 -1.59
C SER A 74 6.40 6.73 -0.35
N LEU A 75 6.07 6.10 0.78
CA LEU A 75 6.13 6.73 2.09
C LEU A 75 7.54 6.72 2.69
N THR A 76 8.47 5.92 2.15
CA THR A 76 9.84 5.85 2.65
C THR A 76 10.47 7.24 2.70
N ASN A 77 11.01 7.61 3.86
CA ASN A 77 11.62 8.90 4.15
C ASN A 77 10.68 10.14 4.05
N LYS A 78 9.37 9.95 3.92
CA LYS A 78 8.41 11.06 3.94
C LYS A 78 8.28 11.63 5.35
N ALA A 79 8.25 12.97 5.43
CA ALA A 79 7.99 13.66 6.68
C ALA A 79 6.53 13.44 7.11
N ILE A 80 6.33 13.26 8.40
CA ILE A 80 5.02 13.17 9.03
C ILE A 80 4.92 14.21 10.15
N ASN A 81 3.83 14.95 10.17
CA ASN A 81 3.62 15.99 11.17
C ASN A 81 2.99 15.38 12.42
N LEU A 82 3.84 15.07 13.40
CA LEU A 82 3.44 14.58 14.72
C LEU A 82 4.17 15.40 15.79
N PRO A 83 3.59 15.60 16.99
CA PRO A 83 4.24 16.33 18.06
C PRO A 83 5.51 15.63 18.59
N GLY A 84 5.55 14.31 18.56
CA GLY A 84 6.67 13.46 18.99
C GLY A 84 6.34 12.00 18.89
N ILE A 85 7.32 11.12 19.13
CA ILE A 85 7.15 9.67 19.18
C ILE A 85 7.37 9.17 20.61
N ALA A 86 6.56 8.19 21.03
CA ALA A 86 6.60 7.66 22.39
C ALA A 86 7.92 6.91 22.70
N VAL A 87 8.44 6.20 21.70
CA VAL A 87 9.68 5.39 21.81
C VAL A 87 10.55 5.60 20.58
N GLU A 88 11.80 5.97 20.76
CA GLU A 88 12.80 6.00 19.69
C GLU A 88 13.52 4.64 19.59
N ALA A 89 13.38 4.00 18.43
CA ALA A 89 14.07 2.77 18.13
C ALA A 89 15.53 3.04 17.73
N ASN A 90 16.50 2.33 18.30
CA ASN A 90 17.87 2.33 17.83
C ASN A 90 18.01 1.60 16.48
N ARG A 91 19.18 1.69 15.81
CA ARG A 91 19.36 1.11 14.46
C ARG A 91 19.11 -0.40 14.41
N GLY A 92 19.50 -1.15 15.44
CA GLY A 92 19.25 -2.60 15.52
C GLY A 92 17.75 -2.91 15.64
N GLN A 93 17.05 -2.18 16.50
CA GLN A 93 15.60 -2.28 16.65
C GLN A 93 14.84 -1.87 15.39
N GLN A 94 15.32 -0.82 14.69
CA GLN A 94 14.74 -0.42 13.38
C GLN A 94 14.85 -1.55 12.37
N ALA A 95 15.98 -2.24 12.29
CA ALA A 95 16.17 -3.40 11.41
C ALA A 95 15.19 -4.53 11.76
N GLN A 96 15.07 -4.88 13.05
CA GLN A 96 14.13 -5.89 13.51
C GLN A 96 12.66 -5.54 13.20
N LEU A 97 12.26 -4.27 13.38
CA LEU A 97 10.92 -3.81 13.05
C LEU A 97 10.62 -3.95 11.56
N ILE A 98 11.59 -3.62 10.70
CA ILE A 98 11.45 -3.81 9.24
C ILE A 98 11.33 -5.30 8.89
N GLU A 99 12.13 -6.16 9.49
CA GLU A 99 12.07 -7.63 9.30
C GLU A 99 10.71 -8.20 9.73
N ARG A 100 10.08 -7.60 10.74
CA ARG A 100 8.73 -7.95 11.21
C ARG A 100 7.61 -7.18 10.50
N ASN A 101 7.94 -6.47 9.41
CA ASN A 101 6.98 -5.75 8.58
C ASN A 101 6.21 -4.64 9.33
N VAL A 102 6.83 -4.00 10.29
CA VAL A 102 6.27 -2.87 11.04
C VAL A 102 6.76 -1.56 10.43
N LEU A 103 5.83 -0.72 9.97
CA LEU A 103 6.10 0.64 9.54
C LEU A 103 6.43 1.47 10.78
N THR A 104 7.62 2.04 10.81
CA THR A 104 8.15 2.77 11.97
C THR A 104 8.43 4.22 11.63
N ILE A 105 8.13 5.12 12.57
CA ILE A 105 8.49 6.53 12.52
C ILE A 105 9.81 6.72 13.27
N VAL A 106 10.71 7.50 12.69
CA VAL A 106 12.02 7.82 13.25
C VAL A 106 12.29 9.32 13.25
N SER A 107 13.11 9.78 14.19
CA SER A 107 13.58 11.16 14.27
C SER A 107 14.85 11.33 13.43
N ARG A 108 14.71 11.92 12.23
CA ARG A 108 15.83 12.25 11.31
C ARG A 108 15.51 13.55 10.60
N GLN A 109 16.06 14.66 11.10
CA GLN A 109 15.70 15.99 10.57
C GLN A 109 14.17 16.21 10.55
N GLY A 110 13.51 16.00 11.69
CA GLY A 110 12.08 15.87 11.86
C GLY A 110 11.62 14.41 11.86
N LEU A 111 10.33 14.21 12.11
CA LEU A 111 9.75 12.86 12.14
C LEU A 111 9.50 12.36 10.72
N ARG A 112 9.99 11.17 10.41
CA ARG A 112 9.90 10.57 9.08
C ARG A 112 9.52 9.09 9.16
N VAL A 113 8.82 8.63 8.14
CA VAL A 113 8.57 7.21 7.93
C VAL A 113 9.88 6.53 7.55
N LEU A 114 10.29 5.51 8.29
CA LEU A 114 11.52 4.77 8.01
C LEU A 114 11.43 3.99 6.70
N LYS A 115 10.35 3.23 6.51
CA LYS A 115 10.07 2.45 5.29
C LYS A 115 8.57 2.27 5.09
N GLY A 116 8.09 2.48 3.87
CA GLY A 116 6.68 2.35 3.48
C GLY A 116 6.32 0.92 3.09
N ILE A 117 6.12 0.05 4.09
CA ILE A 117 5.88 -1.39 3.92
C ILE A 117 4.50 -1.81 4.41
N THR A 118 3.99 -2.89 3.82
CA THR A 118 2.81 -3.62 4.30
C THR A 118 3.22 -4.74 5.24
N SER A 119 2.26 -5.47 5.82
CA SER A 119 2.54 -6.62 6.66
C SER A 119 2.86 -7.91 5.88
N GLU A 120 2.89 -7.91 4.55
CA GLU A 120 3.09 -9.11 3.69
C GLU A 120 4.54 -9.56 3.73
N GLY A 121 5.46 -9.22 4.25
CA GLY A 121 6.82 -9.75 4.26
C GLY A 121 7.73 -9.23 3.16
N VAL A 122 9.00 -9.11 3.51
CA VAL A 122 10.05 -8.65 2.59
C VAL A 122 10.22 -9.66 1.45
N GLY A 123 10.26 -9.13 0.22
CA GLY A 123 10.42 -9.96 -0.99
C GLY A 123 9.11 -10.48 -1.60
N GLN A 124 7.98 -10.24 -0.95
CA GLN A 124 6.66 -10.56 -1.53
C GLN A 124 6.18 -9.45 -2.48
N PRO A 125 5.31 -9.77 -3.45
CA PRO A 125 4.89 -8.83 -4.50
C PRO A 125 4.27 -7.53 -3.97
N PHE A 126 3.57 -7.58 -2.82
CA PHE A 126 2.89 -6.43 -2.23
C PHE A 126 3.53 -5.95 -0.92
N SER A 127 4.80 -6.24 -0.71
CA SER A 127 5.54 -5.78 0.47
C SER A 127 5.63 -4.26 0.57
N ALA A 128 5.57 -3.54 -0.55
CA ALA A 128 5.58 -2.08 -0.59
C ALA A 128 4.15 -1.52 -0.74
N ILE A 129 3.82 -0.49 0.05
CA ILE A 129 2.52 0.19 0.00
C ILE A 129 2.20 0.71 -1.41
N PRO A 130 3.11 1.40 -2.15
CA PRO A 130 2.82 1.88 -3.49
C PRO A 130 2.42 0.77 -4.45
N THR A 131 3.16 -0.34 -4.46
CA THR A 131 2.87 -1.47 -5.37
C THR A 131 1.44 -1.99 -5.18
N ARG A 132 1.00 -2.13 -3.93
CA ARG A 132 -0.38 -2.55 -3.62
C ARG A 132 -1.40 -1.53 -4.12
N ARG A 133 -1.16 -0.23 -3.86
CA ARG A 133 -2.04 0.86 -4.28
C ARG A 133 -2.15 0.96 -5.80
N ILE A 134 -1.04 0.84 -6.53
CA ILE A 134 -1.01 0.84 -8.01
C ILE A 134 -1.87 -0.28 -8.56
N VAL A 135 -1.72 -1.50 -8.05
CA VAL A 135 -2.49 -2.67 -8.51
C VAL A 135 -3.98 -2.51 -8.20
N ASP A 136 -4.34 -2.01 -7.01
CA ASP A 136 -5.74 -1.79 -6.66
C ASP A 136 -6.36 -0.65 -7.48
N TYR A 137 -5.61 0.42 -7.76
CA TYR A 137 -6.03 1.52 -8.63
C TYR A 137 -6.24 1.04 -10.07
N ALA A 138 -5.32 0.25 -10.61
CA ALA A 138 -5.46 -0.36 -11.94
C ALA A 138 -6.71 -1.25 -12.04
N LYS A 139 -6.95 -2.11 -11.04
CA LYS A 139 -8.15 -2.96 -10.99
C LYS A 139 -9.44 -2.14 -10.94
N TYR A 140 -9.47 -1.09 -10.12
CA TYR A 140 -10.63 -0.22 -10.01
C TYR A 140 -10.87 0.55 -11.32
N GLY A 141 -9.84 1.17 -11.89
CA GLY A 141 -9.93 1.95 -13.11
C GLY A 141 -10.36 1.13 -14.31
N VAL A 142 -9.80 -0.06 -14.50
CA VAL A 142 -10.20 -1.00 -15.56
C VAL A 142 -11.68 -1.39 -15.44
N ARG A 143 -12.14 -1.72 -14.22
CA ARG A 143 -13.56 -2.02 -13.99
C ARG A 143 -14.47 -0.84 -14.27
N SER A 144 -14.07 0.35 -13.81
CA SER A 144 -14.82 1.59 -14.05
C SER A 144 -14.90 1.93 -15.54
N ALA A 145 -13.78 1.84 -16.26
CA ALA A 145 -13.70 2.10 -17.70
C ALA A 145 -14.46 1.05 -18.53
N ALA A 146 -14.55 -0.20 -18.06
CA ALA A 146 -15.30 -1.25 -18.73
C ALA A 146 -16.82 -1.16 -18.50
N ASN A 147 -17.26 -0.51 -17.42
CA ASN A 147 -18.68 -0.46 -17.02
C ASN A 147 -19.64 0.03 -18.12
N PRO A 148 -19.34 1.07 -18.94
CA PRO A 148 -20.21 1.54 -20.04
C PRO A 148 -20.42 0.51 -21.16
N TYR A 149 -19.62 -0.57 -21.19
CA TYR A 149 -19.72 -1.63 -22.19
C TYR A 149 -20.61 -2.79 -21.78
N ILE A 150 -21.01 -2.85 -20.51
CA ILE A 150 -21.96 -3.86 -20.00
C ILE A 150 -23.32 -3.62 -20.65
N GLY A 151 -23.90 -4.69 -21.22
CA GLY A 151 -25.17 -4.65 -21.95
C GLY A 151 -25.05 -4.26 -23.44
N ARG A 152 -23.84 -3.97 -23.93
CA ARG A 152 -23.62 -3.78 -25.38
C ARG A 152 -23.48 -5.10 -26.13
N LEU A 153 -23.63 -5.04 -27.46
CA LEU A 153 -23.45 -6.21 -28.32
C LEU A 153 -22.00 -6.73 -28.24
N ASN A 154 -21.87 -8.05 -28.03
CA ASN A 154 -20.55 -8.71 -27.98
C ASN A 154 -20.06 -9.03 -29.40
N ASN A 155 -19.54 -8.03 -30.11
CA ASN A 155 -18.94 -8.16 -31.43
C ASN A 155 -17.50 -7.59 -31.45
N SER A 156 -16.76 -7.88 -32.52
CA SER A 156 -15.36 -7.45 -32.64
C SER A 156 -15.17 -5.94 -32.55
N ARG A 157 -16.13 -5.13 -33.09
CA ARG A 157 -16.08 -3.68 -33.04
C ARG A 157 -16.21 -3.14 -31.62
N VAL A 158 -17.14 -3.68 -30.85
CA VAL A 158 -17.35 -3.25 -29.44
C VAL A 158 -16.18 -3.69 -28.57
N ARG A 159 -15.63 -4.90 -28.79
CA ARG A 159 -14.41 -5.35 -28.10
C ARG A 159 -13.19 -4.48 -28.42
N ALA A 160 -13.03 -4.06 -29.68
CA ALA A 160 -11.96 -3.14 -30.06
C ALA A 160 -12.13 -1.76 -29.38
N ALA A 161 -13.36 -1.26 -29.29
CA ALA A 161 -13.64 0.00 -28.58
C ALA A 161 -13.39 -0.14 -27.08
N LEU A 162 -13.76 -1.26 -26.46
CA LEU A 162 -13.44 -1.55 -25.06
C LEU A 162 -11.91 -1.59 -24.86
N LYS A 163 -11.19 -2.31 -25.73
CA LYS A 163 -9.72 -2.38 -25.66
C LYS A 163 -9.10 -0.99 -25.74
N ALA A 164 -9.52 -0.14 -26.66
CA ALA A 164 -9.02 1.23 -26.81
C ALA A 164 -9.29 2.08 -25.55
N THR A 165 -10.46 1.93 -24.92
CA THR A 165 -10.78 2.66 -23.68
C THR A 165 -9.92 2.22 -22.51
N LEU A 166 -9.68 0.92 -22.37
CA LEU A 166 -8.80 0.37 -21.33
C LEU A 166 -7.33 0.74 -21.58
N ASP A 167 -6.91 0.72 -22.86
CA ASP A 167 -5.57 1.10 -23.27
C ASP A 167 -5.28 2.58 -22.94
N ALA A 168 -6.22 3.48 -23.22
CA ALA A 168 -6.10 4.89 -22.87
C ALA A 168 -5.94 5.10 -21.34
N PHE A 169 -6.68 4.35 -20.51
CA PHE A 169 -6.55 4.42 -19.07
C PHE A 169 -5.18 3.93 -18.60
N LEU A 170 -4.70 2.80 -19.12
CA LEU A 170 -3.40 2.23 -18.74
C LEU A 170 -2.23 3.09 -19.23
N THR A 171 -2.36 3.71 -20.41
CA THR A 171 -1.39 4.68 -20.93
C THR A 171 -1.28 5.89 -19.99
N GLY A 172 -2.40 6.42 -19.51
CA GLY A 172 -2.39 7.48 -18.50
C GLY A 172 -1.66 7.06 -17.20
N MET A 173 -1.79 5.80 -16.76
CA MET A 173 -1.04 5.31 -15.62
C MET A 173 0.48 5.20 -15.90
N VAL A 174 0.90 5.00 -17.15
CA VAL A 174 2.32 5.03 -17.54
C VAL A 174 2.83 6.47 -17.58
N GLU A 175 2.04 7.41 -18.13
CA GLU A 175 2.36 8.85 -18.14
C GLU A 175 2.47 9.43 -16.73
N ASP A 176 1.65 8.94 -15.80
CA ASP A 176 1.71 9.27 -14.36
C ASP A 176 2.85 8.57 -13.61
N GLU A 177 3.71 7.81 -14.31
CA GLU A 177 4.81 7.04 -13.74
C GLU A 177 4.39 5.96 -12.73
N ALA A 178 3.12 5.60 -12.69
CA ALA A 178 2.61 4.52 -11.83
C ALA A 178 2.97 3.14 -12.38
N LEU A 179 3.04 3.01 -13.70
CA LEU A 179 3.46 1.80 -14.40
C LEU A 179 4.68 2.08 -15.27
N THR A 180 5.58 1.11 -15.37
CA THR A 180 6.67 1.12 -16.36
C THR A 180 6.25 0.53 -17.71
N GLY A 181 5.16 -0.26 -17.72
CA GLY A 181 4.60 -0.87 -18.92
C GLY A 181 3.40 -1.77 -18.58
N TYR A 182 2.67 -2.15 -19.62
CA TYR A 182 1.56 -3.08 -19.52
C TYR A 182 1.36 -3.88 -20.81
N MET A 183 0.65 -4.99 -20.69
CA MET A 183 0.10 -5.76 -21.81
C MET A 183 -1.41 -5.90 -21.59
N LEU A 184 -2.20 -5.67 -22.66
CA LEU A 184 -3.66 -5.74 -22.59
C LEU A 184 -4.18 -6.56 -23.77
N ASP A 185 -5.01 -7.54 -23.47
CA ASP A 185 -5.76 -8.28 -24.48
C ASP A 185 -7.24 -8.40 -24.13
N VAL A 186 -8.10 -8.26 -25.13
CA VAL A 186 -9.56 -8.28 -24.98
C VAL A 186 -10.14 -9.23 -26.04
N THR A 187 -10.52 -10.40 -25.59
CA THR A 187 -10.96 -11.50 -26.47
C THR A 187 -12.28 -12.11 -26.01
N ALA A 188 -12.96 -12.75 -26.92
CA ALA A 188 -14.06 -13.65 -26.63
C ALA A 188 -14.11 -14.75 -27.67
N THR A 189 -14.24 -15.98 -27.23
CA THR A 189 -14.58 -17.13 -28.08
C THR A 189 -16.07 -17.09 -28.45
N ARG A 190 -16.47 -17.87 -29.48
CA ARG A 190 -17.89 -17.92 -29.86
C ARG A 190 -18.80 -18.40 -28.70
N ALA A 191 -18.34 -19.32 -27.90
CA ALA A 191 -19.08 -19.77 -26.72
C ALA A 191 -19.23 -18.66 -25.68
N GLN A 192 -18.20 -17.85 -25.46
CA GLN A 192 -18.24 -16.69 -24.57
C GLN A 192 -19.13 -15.59 -25.11
N GLU A 193 -19.17 -15.34 -26.43
CA GLU A 193 -20.09 -14.40 -27.06
C GLU A 193 -21.55 -14.78 -26.78
N ILE A 194 -21.89 -16.08 -26.96
CA ILE A 194 -23.25 -16.59 -26.68
C ILE A 194 -23.59 -16.47 -25.20
N ALA A 195 -22.62 -16.68 -24.30
CA ALA A 195 -22.77 -16.53 -22.87
C ALA A 195 -22.75 -15.06 -22.38
N GLY A 196 -22.57 -14.09 -23.29
CA GLY A 196 -22.48 -12.67 -22.94
C GLY A 196 -21.20 -12.28 -22.19
N GLN A 197 -20.12 -13.03 -22.38
CA GLN A 197 -18.85 -12.83 -21.67
C GLN A 197 -17.76 -12.28 -22.60
N VAL A 198 -16.94 -11.37 -22.06
CA VAL A 198 -15.69 -10.90 -22.67
C VAL A 198 -14.56 -11.14 -21.69
N ASN A 199 -13.46 -11.69 -22.19
CA ASN A 199 -12.26 -11.93 -21.38
C ASN A 199 -11.27 -10.79 -21.57
N VAL A 200 -10.89 -10.13 -20.47
CA VAL A 200 -9.88 -9.09 -20.43
C VAL A 200 -8.68 -9.65 -19.66
N VAL A 201 -7.57 -9.82 -20.35
CA VAL A 201 -6.29 -10.24 -19.77
C VAL A 201 -5.36 -9.05 -19.73
N MET A 202 -4.85 -8.77 -18.55
CA MET A 202 -3.98 -7.62 -18.31
C MET A 202 -2.76 -8.04 -17.49
N THR A 203 -1.57 -7.70 -17.98
CA THR A 203 -0.32 -7.78 -17.24
C THR A 203 0.20 -6.36 -17.05
N ILE A 204 0.51 -5.99 -15.83
CA ILE A 204 1.03 -4.66 -15.49
C ILE A 204 2.40 -4.76 -14.82
N GLN A 205 3.25 -3.78 -15.05
CA GLN A 205 4.57 -3.65 -14.44
C GLN A 205 4.57 -2.37 -13.58
N PRO A 206 4.34 -2.48 -12.26
CA PRO A 206 4.37 -1.33 -11.36
C PRO A 206 5.76 -0.71 -11.28
N THR A 207 5.80 0.61 -11.06
CA THR A 207 7.03 1.31 -10.73
C THR A 207 7.42 1.04 -9.28
N PHE A 208 8.71 0.87 -9.02
CA PHE A 208 9.25 0.68 -7.68
C PHE A 208 10.04 1.91 -7.22
N SER A 209 9.94 2.22 -5.92
CA SER A 209 10.70 3.30 -5.30
C SER A 209 12.14 2.88 -4.98
N ILE A 210 13.05 3.85 -4.95
CA ILE A 210 14.39 3.64 -4.43
C ILE A 210 14.32 3.69 -2.90
N ASP A 211 14.46 2.54 -2.26
CA ASP A 211 14.46 2.42 -0.79
C ASP A 211 15.87 2.45 -0.19
N PHE A 212 16.91 2.16 -1.00
CA PHE A 212 18.28 2.06 -0.53
C PHE A 212 19.28 2.51 -1.59
N ILE A 213 20.25 3.35 -1.17
CA ILE A 213 21.36 3.81 -2.02
C ILE A 213 22.67 3.33 -1.40
N ARG A 214 23.44 2.52 -2.13
CA ARG A 214 24.79 2.12 -1.75
C ARG A 214 25.81 2.99 -2.47
N VAL A 215 26.60 3.73 -1.69
CA VAL A 215 27.72 4.53 -2.22
C VAL A 215 29.02 3.82 -1.90
N VAL A 216 29.85 3.59 -2.92
CA VAL A 216 31.20 3.08 -2.78
C VAL A 216 32.18 4.17 -3.26
N MET A 217 33.08 4.59 -2.39
CA MET A 217 34.14 5.54 -2.72
C MET A 217 35.47 4.81 -2.64
N THR A 218 36.30 4.97 -3.68
CA THR A 218 37.69 4.49 -3.73
C THR A 218 38.61 5.69 -3.71
N LEU A 219 39.51 5.74 -2.75
CA LEU A 219 40.61 6.73 -2.72
C LEU A 219 41.76 6.18 -3.54
N GLN A 220 42.32 6.99 -4.44
CA GLN A 220 43.54 6.72 -5.20
C GLN A 220 44.70 7.44 -4.55
#